data_20f1c6b792f750364ed58cfa6a6d9b14
#
_entry.id   20f1c6b792f750364ed58cfa6a6d9b14
#
_cell.length_a   1.000
_cell.length_b   1.000
_cell.length_c   1.000
_cell.angle_alpha   90.00
_cell.angle_beta   90.00
_cell.angle_gamma   90.00
#
_symmetry.space_group_name_H-M   'P 1'
#
loop_
_entity.id
_entity.type
_entity.pdbx_description
1 polymer ?
#
loop_
_entity_poly.entity_id
_entity_poly.type
_entity_poly.pdbx_seq_one_letter_code
_entity_poly.pdbx_strand_id
1 'polypeptide(L)'
;MIILTMKRFLLSLALVLCATGLFAQIENAQINGSFQIDGQYYQVDEGIGITEESIKNGVGKFGINGFGKINYSLGNFTAGLRYEAYLPPMSGFDKRLQGVGLANYYASYDNGTISVTLGDIYDQFGNGFIFRTYEEWSLGFDNSLRGMRVIYRPTEGVTLKAVYGKQRYYWSSYAATESRGVVRGIDGEWDLNQSISAMNDSKFRASLGGSFVSKYQKNTNPTYNIPENVGAFDGRINLGYGRFGFTTEYAYKINDPSAFNNYTYHEGQAFLSSLSYSQKGFGVILQV
;
A
#
# COMPACT_ATOMS: atom_id res chain seq x y z
N MET A 1 8.57 -29.91 -12.34
CA MET A 1 8.24 -28.99 -11.24
C MET A 1 7.18 -27.97 -11.63
N ILE A 2 7.33 -27.23 -12.72
CA ILE A 2 6.38 -26.20 -13.22
C ILE A 2 4.94 -26.73 -13.43
N ILE A 3 4.78 -27.91 -14.06
CA ILE A 3 3.47 -28.51 -14.33
C ILE A 3 2.71 -28.86 -13.04
N LEU A 4 3.40 -29.31 -12.00
CA LEU A 4 2.79 -29.65 -10.72
C LEU A 4 2.31 -28.39 -9.98
N THR A 5 3.07 -27.31 -10.09
CA THR A 5 2.72 -26.00 -9.50
C THR A 5 1.54 -25.35 -10.23
N MET A 6 1.52 -25.45 -11.55
CA MET A 6 0.40 -24.96 -12.38
C MET A 6 -0.90 -25.75 -12.11
N LYS A 7 -0.83 -27.08 -11.93
CA LYS A 7 -1.98 -27.89 -11.51
C LYS A 7 -2.52 -27.49 -10.14
N ARG A 8 -1.64 -27.20 -9.18
CA ARG A 8 -2.05 -26.73 -7.84
C ARG A 8 -2.71 -25.34 -7.92
N PHE A 9 -2.18 -24.47 -8.75
CA PHE A 9 -2.78 -23.16 -9.00
C PHE A 9 -4.19 -23.27 -9.59
N LEU A 10 -4.36 -24.06 -10.66
CA LEU A 10 -5.65 -24.27 -11.28
C LEU A 10 -6.66 -24.94 -10.33
N LEU A 11 -6.20 -25.88 -9.50
CA LEU A 11 -7.06 -26.54 -8.51
C LEU A 11 -7.49 -25.57 -7.40
N SER A 12 -6.57 -24.72 -6.93
CA SER A 12 -6.90 -23.68 -5.95
C SER A 12 -7.85 -22.65 -6.49
N LEU A 13 -7.68 -22.25 -7.76
CA LEU A 13 -8.59 -21.34 -8.46
C LEU A 13 -9.98 -21.95 -8.63
N ALA A 14 -10.06 -23.24 -9.01
CA ALA A 14 -11.32 -23.97 -9.13
C ALA A 14 -12.05 -24.09 -7.78
N LEU A 15 -11.33 -24.36 -6.68
CA LEU A 15 -11.87 -24.39 -5.32
C LEU A 15 -12.43 -23.03 -4.90
N VAL A 16 -11.73 -21.94 -5.22
CA VAL A 16 -12.17 -20.58 -4.95
C VAL A 16 -13.44 -20.24 -5.75
N LEU A 17 -13.51 -20.60 -7.03
CA LEU A 17 -14.70 -20.42 -7.88
C LEU A 17 -15.89 -21.26 -7.40
N CYS A 18 -15.68 -22.48 -6.92
CA CYS A 18 -16.74 -23.30 -6.33
C CYS A 18 -17.26 -22.73 -5.00
N ALA A 19 -16.38 -22.16 -4.18
CA ALA A 19 -16.77 -21.52 -2.92
C ALA A 19 -17.69 -20.30 -3.17
N THR A 20 -17.49 -19.53 -4.26
CA THR A 20 -18.35 -18.38 -4.59
C THR A 20 -19.81 -18.77 -4.82
N GLY A 21 -20.07 -19.95 -5.39
CA GLY A 21 -21.42 -20.45 -5.60
C GLY A 21 -22.19 -20.75 -4.30
N LEU A 22 -21.49 -21.09 -3.23
CA LEU A 22 -22.12 -21.37 -1.92
C LEU A 22 -22.53 -20.07 -1.18
N PHE A 23 -21.81 -18.98 -1.39
CA PHE A 23 -22.10 -17.68 -0.73
C PHE A 23 -23.16 -16.85 -1.49
N ALA A 24 -23.44 -17.15 -2.76
CA ALA A 24 -24.46 -16.46 -3.56
C ALA A 24 -25.91 -16.66 -3.04
N GLN A 25 -26.12 -17.52 -2.05
CA GLN A 25 -27.44 -17.79 -1.45
C GLN A 25 -27.77 -16.87 -0.25
N ILE A 26 -26.86 -16.00 0.18
CA ILE A 26 -27.12 -15.06 1.28
C ILE A 26 -27.76 -13.81 0.69
N GLU A 27 -29.00 -13.54 1.10
CA GLU A 27 -29.77 -12.40 0.66
C GLU A 27 -29.00 -11.08 0.91
N ASN A 28 -28.84 -10.24 -0.15
CA ASN A 28 -28.05 -9.00 -0.16
C ASN A 28 -26.52 -9.16 -0.08
N ALA A 29 -25.95 -10.35 -0.18
CA ALA A 29 -24.52 -10.52 -0.33
C ALA A 29 -24.07 -10.25 -1.77
N GLN A 30 -22.95 -9.57 -1.93
CA GLN A 30 -22.32 -9.34 -3.23
C GLN A 30 -20.95 -10.02 -3.25
N ILE A 31 -20.69 -10.78 -4.31
CA ILE A 31 -19.41 -11.41 -4.57
C ILE A 31 -18.91 -10.92 -5.92
N ASN A 32 -17.72 -10.34 -5.93
CA ASN A 32 -17.05 -9.89 -7.14
C ASN A 32 -15.69 -10.60 -7.24
N GLY A 33 -15.35 -11.07 -8.42
CA GLY A 33 -14.07 -11.72 -8.68
C GLY A 33 -13.42 -11.22 -9.96
N SER A 34 -12.10 -11.26 -9.99
CA SER A 34 -11.32 -11.02 -11.20
C SER A 34 -10.18 -12.02 -11.29
N PHE A 35 -9.82 -12.34 -12.53
CA PHE A 35 -8.69 -13.21 -12.81
C PHE A 35 -7.88 -12.62 -13.97
N GLN A 36 -6.55 -12.58 -13.80
CA GLN A 36 -5.61 -12.09 -14.79
C GLN A 36 -4.44 -13.05 -14.90
N ILE A 37 -4.01 -13.33 -16.13
CA ILE A 37 -2.74 -14.02 -16.42
C ILE A 37 -2.00 -13.20 -17.45
N ASP A 38 -0.75 -12.88 -17.13
CA ASP A 38 0.18 -12.24 -18.03
C ASP A 38 1.29 -13.23 -18.36
N GLY A 39 1.66 -13.33 -19.63
CA GLY A 39 2.71 -14.24 -20.09
C GLY A 39 3.63 -13.56 -21.08
N GLN A 40 4.93 -13.82 -20.96
CA GLN A 40 5.94 -13.36 -21.89
C GLN A 40 6.79 -14.53 -22.39
N TYR A 41 7.03 -14.56 -23.70
CA TYR A 41 8.00 -15.45 -24.32
C TYR A 41 9.23 -14.66 -24.75
N TYR A 42 10.41 -15.12 -24.33
CA TYR A 42 11.67 -14.44 -24.57
C TYR A 42 12.43 -15.12 -25.70
N GLN A 43 12.87 -14.34 -26.67
CA GLN A 43 13.73 -14.78 -27.77
C GLN A 43 15.13 -14.19 -27.62
N VAL A 44 16.12 -14.91 -28.16
CA VAL A 44 17.48 -14.40 -28.27
C VAL A 44 17.50 -13.24 -29.24
N ASP A 45 18.15 -12.14 -28.87
CA ASP A 45 18.44 -11.01 -29.73
C ASP A 45 19.79 -10.42 -29.31
N GLU A 46 20.84 -10.85 -30.01
CA GLU A 46 22.21 -10.42 -29.72
C GLU A 46 22.39 -8.92 -30.00
N GLY A 47 21.58 -8.32 -30.88
CA GLY A 47 21.63 -6.90 -31.21
C GLY A 47 21.31 -5.98 -30.02
N ILE A 48 20.55 -6.47 -29.08
CA ILE A 48 20.22 -5.76 -27.81
C ILE A 48 20.82 -6.47 -26.57
N GLY A 49 21.76 -7.39 -26.78
CA GLY A 49 22.47 -8.08 -25.71
C GLY A 49 21.70 -9.20 -25.00
N ILE A 50 20.61 -9.68 -25.60
CA ILE A 50 19.84 -10.81 -25.07
C ILE A 50 20.39 -12.13 -25.61
N THR A 51 21.20 -12.80 -24.83
CA THR A 51 21.84 -14.08 -25.20
C THR A 51 21.05 -15.27 -24.62
N GLU A 52 21.33 -16.50 -25.13
CA GLU A 52 20.75 -17.70 -24.54
C GLU A 52 21.11 -17.86 -23.06
N GLU A 53 22.32 -17.47 -22.68
CA GLU A 53 22.77 -17.52 -21.30
C GLU A 53 22.02 -16.51 -20.42
N SER A 54 21.77 -15.29 -20.91
CA SER A 54 21.00 -14.29 -20.19
C SER A 54 19.56 -14.73 -19.96
N ILE A 55 18.94 -15.37 -20.95
CA ILE A 55 17.59 -15.94 -20.82
C ILE A 55 17.61 -17.10 -19.80
N LYS A 56 18.58 -18.02 -19.89
CA LYS A 56 18.66 -19.18 -19.00
C LYS A 56 18.95 -18.79 -17.55
N ASN A 57 19.81 -17.82 -17.33
CA ASN A 57 20.17 -17.31 -16.00
C ASN A 57 19.14 -16.29 -15.48
N GLY A 58 18.29 -15.76 -16.36
CA GLY A 58 17.18 -14.85 -16.07
C GLY A 58 15.92 -15.59 -15.64
N VAL A 59 14.85 -15.41 -16.40
CA VAL A 59 13.51 -15.96 -16.16
C VAL A 59 13.22 -17.24 -16.95
N GLY A 60 14.16 -17.72 -17.75
CA GLY A 60 13.93 -18.79 -18.74
C GLY A 60 13.25 -18.24 -20.01
N LYS A 61 12.73 -19.13 -20.87
CA LYS A 61 12.06 -18.74 -22.12
C LYS A 61 10.63 -18.20 -21.89
N PHE A 62 10.05 -18.42 -20.73
CA PHE A 62 8.70 -17.99 -20.39
C PHE A 62 8.68 -17.36 -19.01
N GLY A 63 8.07 -16.19 -18.90
CA GLY A 63 7.66 -15.57 -17.64
C GLY A 63 6.13 -15.57 -17.57
N ILE A 64 5.57 -15.93 -16.40
CA ILE A 64 4.12 -15.99 -16.20
C ILE A 64 3.79 -15.42 -14.82
N ASN A 65 2.95 -14.38 -14.82
CA ASN A 65 2.33 -13.85 -13.61
C ASN A 65 0.82 -14.08 -13.65
N GLY A 66 0.24 -14.47 -12.53
CA GLY A 66 -1.20 -14.74 -12.43
C GLY A 66 -1.77 -14.17 -11.13
N PHE A 67 -2.97 -13.61 -11.22
CA PHE A 67 -3.67 -12.99 -10.11
C PHE A 67 -5.12 -13.43 -10.10
N GLY A 68 -5.61 -13.87 -8.96
CA GLY A 68 -7.02 -14.15 -8.73
C GLY A 68 -7.51 -13.38 -7.52
N LYS A 69 -8.51 -12.51 -7.68
CA LYS A 69 -9.14 -11.73 -6.61
C LYS A 69 -10.57 -12.19 -6.39
N ILE A 70 -10.98 -12.22 -5.13
CA ILE A 70 -12.39 -12.34 -4.74
C ILE A 70 -12.65 -11.35 -3.64
N ASN A 71 -13.73 -10.59 -3.77
CA ASN A 71 -14.26 -9.69 -2.76
C ASN A 71 -15.69 -10.08 -2.42
N TYR A 72 -15.99 -10.04 -1.15
CA TYR A 72 -17.31 -10.27 -0.58
C TYR A 72 -17.76 -9.02 0.17
N SER A 73 -19.03 -8.63 0.03
CA SER A 73 -19.62 -7.55 0.81
C SER A 73 -21.04 -7.92 1.27
N LEU A 74 -21.35 -7.55 2.51
CA LEU A 74 -22.66 -7.71 3.12
C LEU A 74 -22.91 -6.58 4.12
N GLY A 75 -23.80 -5.66 3.78
CA GLY A 75 -24.05 -4.47 4.59
C GLY A 75 -22.76 -3.69 4.85
N ASN A 76 -22.43 -3.50 6.12
CA ASN A 76 -21.22 -2.77 6.55
C ASN A 76 -19.96 -3.64 6.57
N PHE A 77 -20.04 -4.90 6.19
CA PHE A 77 -18.93 -5.84 6.22
C PHE A 77 -18.39 -6.10 4.82
N THR A 78 -17.07 -6.05 4.66
CA THR A 78 -16.37 -6.44 3.43
C THR A 78 -15.21 -7.35 3.76
N ALA A 79 -14.93 -8.31 2.87
CA ALA A 79 -13.75 -9.16 2.97
C ALA A 79 -13.18 -9.41 1.57
N GLY A 80 -11.89 -9.63 1.48
CA GLY A 80 -11.27 -9.93 0.21
C GLY A 80 -10.07 -10.84 0.36
N LEU A 81 -9.75 -11.52 -0.72
CA LEU A 81 -8.54 -12.32 -0.84
C LEU A 81 -7.97 -12.21 -2.24
N ARG A 82 -6.64 -12.30 -2.33
CA ARG A 82 -5.90 -12.34 -3.59
C ARG A 82 -4.90 -13.49 -3.58
N TYR A 83 -5.01 -14.35 -4.55
CA TYR A 83 -4.05 -15.40 -4.85
C TYR A 83 -3.13 -14.94 -5.97
N GLU A 84 -1.84 -15.11 -5.80
CA GLU A 84 -0.82 -14.73 -6.78
C GLU A 84 0.00 -15.95 -7.21
N ALA A 85 0.50 -15.90 -8.43
CA ALA A 85 1.38 -16.92 -9.01
C ALA A 85 2.44 -16.25 -9.90
N TYR A 86 3.69 -16.57 -9.65
CA TYR A 86 4.84 -16.12 -10.44
C TYR A 86 5.62 -17.38 -10.87
N LEU A 87 5.53 -17.77 -12.16
CA LEU A 87 5.82 -19.15 -12.60
C LEU A 87 6.72 -19.28 -13.86
N PRO A 88 7.95 -18.86 -13.91
CA PRO A 88 8.67 -17.88 -13.10
C PRO A 88 8.14 -16.45 -13.30
N PRO A 89 8.55 -15.48 -12.47
CA PRO A 89 8.17 -14.08 -12.65
C PRO A 89 8.58 -13.58 -14.03
N MET A 90 7.77 -12.70 -14.64
CA MET A 90 8.14 -12.03 -15.89
C MET A 90 9.38 -11.13 -15.70
N SER A 91 10.06 -10.83 -16.80
CA SER A 91 11.19 -9.89 -16.79
C SER A 91 10.78 -8.53 -16.22
N GLY A 92 11.62 -7.97 -15.37
CA GLY A 92 11.32 -6.75 -14.59
C GLY A 92 10.78 -7.02 -13.19
N PHE A 93 10.25 -8.20 -12.94
CA PHE A 93 9.82 -8.61 -11.59
C PHE A 93 10.96 -9.26 -10.81
N ASP A 94 10.98 -9.03 -9.51
CA ASP A 94 12.01 -9.63 -8.64
C ASP A 94 11.86 -11.16 -8.59
N LYS A 95 12.96 -11.89 -8.77
CA LYS A 95 12.97 -13.36 -8.72
C LYS A 95 12.53 -13.92 -7.36
N ARG A 96 12.65 -13.13 -6.29
CA ARG A 96 12.18 -13.51 -4.95
C ARG A 96 10.67 -13.63 -4.85
N LEU A 97 9.93 -13.10 -5.84
CA LEU A 97 8.49 -13.32 -5.97
C LEU A 97 8.13 -14.70 -6.49
N GLN A 98 9.08 -15.48 -7.02
CA GLN A 98 8.79 -16.80 -7.59
C GLN A 98 8.06 -17.71 -6.61
N GLY A 99 6.86 -18.14 -6.97
CA GLY A 99 6.00 -18.98 -6.14
C GLY A 99 4.53 -18.79 -6.44
N VAL A 100 3.70 -19.39 -5.61
CA VAL A 100 2.25 -19.29 -5.64
C VAL A 100 1.71 -19.24 -4.22
N GLY A 101 0.65 -18.49 -3.99
CA GLY A 101 0.01 -18.48 -2.68
C GLY A 101 -0.97 -17.34 -2.47
N LEU A 102 -1.57 -17.36 -1.29
CA LEU A 102 -2.47 -16.29 -0.83
C LEU A 102 -1.63 -15.10 -0.38
N ALA A 103 -1.58 -14.10 -1.25
CA ALA A 103 -0.71 -12.94 -1.09
C ALA A 103 -1.34 -11.82 -0.26
N ASN A 104 -2.65 -11.65 -0.39
CA ASN A 104 -3.38 -10.59 0.29
C ASN A 104 -4.73 -11.13 0.78
N TYR A 105 -5.13 -10.78 1.98
CA TYR A 105 -6.46 -11.04 2.51
C TYR A 105 -6.81 -10.01 3.59
N TYR A 106 -8.07 -9.60 3.61
CA TYR A 106 -8.56 -8.65 4.60
C TYR A 106 -10.02 -8.89 4.95
N ALA A 107 -10.41 -8.39 6.10
CA ALA A 107 -11.80 -8.22 6.52
C ALA A 107 -11.98 -6.83 7.12
N SER A 108 -13.07 -6.14 6.77
CA SER A 108 -13.34 -4.78 7.19
C SER A 108 -14.79 -4.62 7.58
N TYR A 109 -15.02 -3.83 8.61
CA TYR A 109 -16.33 -3.34 9.03
C TYR A 109 -16.32 -1.82 9.06
N ASP A 110 -17.31 -1.17 8.45
CA ASP A 110 -17.45 0.28 8.43
C ASP A 110 -18.93 0.67 8.60
N ASN A 111 -19.24 1.41 9.66
CA ASN A 111 -20.59 1.93 9.93
C ASN A 111 -20.69 3.45 9.74
N GLY A 112 -19.70 4.05 9.06
CA GLY A 112 -19.59 5.50 8.87
C GLY A 112 -18.84 6.21 10.01
N THR A 113 -19.08 5.87 11.26
CA THR A 113 -18.39 6.45 12.43
C THR A 113 -17.07 5.71 12.73
N ILE A 114 -17.11 4.39 12.71
CA ILE A 114 -15.93 3.56 12.96
C ILE A 114 -15.74 2.62 11.80
N SER A 115 -14.52 2.55 11.29
CA SER A 115 -14.06 1.54 10.33
C SER A 115 -12.90 0.76 10.92
N VAL A 116 -12.99 -0.56 10.91
CA VAL A 116 -11.93 -1.46 11.38
C VAL A 116 -11.59 -2.41 10.24
N THR A 117 -10.31 -2.48 9.87
CA THR A 117 -9.79 -3.43 8.88
C THR A 117 -8.73 -4.31 9.53
N LEU A 118 -8.85 -5.62 9.36
CA LEU A 118 -7.89 -6.64 9.78
C LEU A 118 -7.34 -7.34 8.54
N GLY A 119 -6.04 -7.62 8.52
CA GLY A 119 -5.36 -8.28 7.41
C GLY A 119 -4.44 -7.32 6.65
N ASP A 120 -4.44 -7.40 5.33
CA ASP A 120 -3.59 -6.57 4.47
C ASP A 120 -4.24 -5.21 4.20
N ILE A 121 -3.51 -4.15 4.47
CA ILE A 121 -4.00 -2.78 4.48
C ILE A 121 -3.16 -1.95 3.51
N TYR A 122 -3.85 -1.16 2.70
CA TYR A 122 -3.29 -0.06 1.94
C TYR A 122 -3.84 1.24 2.50
N ASP A 123 -2.95 2.14 2.89
CA ASP A 123 -3.30 3.46 3.42
C ASP A 123 -2.13 4.43 3.28
N GLN A 124 -2.41 5.70 3.43
CA GLN A 124 -1.46 6.78 3.33
C GLN A 124 -1.81 7.87 4.34
N PHE A 125 -0.79 8.49 4.96
CA PHE A 125 -0.93 9.68 5.78
C PHE A 125 -0.43 10.89 4.99
N GLY A 126 -1.26 11.94 4.90
CA GLY A 126 -0.96 13.12 4.09
C GLY A 126 -0.54 12.79 2.66
N ASN A 127 0.54 13.43 2.18
CA ASN A 127 1.12 13.14 0.87
C ASN A 127 2.00 11.87 0.86
N GLY A 128 2.08 11.15 1.97
CA GLY A 128 2.79 9.89 2.07
C GLY A 128 4.27 10.01 2.44
N PHE A 129 4.73 11.12 2.96
CA PHE A 129 6.12 11.31 3.34
C PHE A 129 6.58 10.33 4.42
N ILE A 130 5.74 10.07 5.42
CA ILE A 130 6.09 9.22 6.55
C ILE A 130 5.42 7.85 6.52
N PHE A 131 4.26 7.73 5.84
CA PHE A 131 3.55 6.47 5.71
C PHE A 131 2.76 6.39 4.41
N ARG A 132 3.11 5.40 3.59
CA ARG A 132 2.36 5.03 2.39
C ARG A 132 2.50 3.55 2.11
N THR A 133 1.37 2.86 2.01
CA THR A 133 1.30 1.48 1.54
C THR A 133 0.39 1.40 0.33
N TYR A 134 0.87 0.78 -0.76
CA TYR A 134 0.17 0.68 -2.02
C TYR A 134 0.63 -0.54 -2.83
N GLU A 135 -0.10 -0.86 -3.87
CA GLU A 135 0.28 -1.87 -4.85
C GLU A 135 0.41 -1.25 -6.25
N GLU A 136 1.40 -1.71 -7.00
CA GLU A 136 1.59 -1.41 -8.41
C GLU A 136 1.98 -2.69 -9.14
N TRP A 137 0.99 -3.34 -9.73
CA TRP A 137 1.15 -4.69 -10.29
C TRP A 137 2.06 -4.70 -11.52
N SER A 138 2.04 -3.64 -12.31
CA SER A 138 2.90 -3.50 -13.48
C SER A 138 4.38 -3.52 -13.11
N LEU A 139 4.73 -3.12 -11.90
CA LEU A 139 6.09 -3.09 -11.37
C LEU A 139 6.40 -4.25 -10.42
N GLY A 140 5.42 -5.11 -10.11
CA GLY A 140 5.57 -6.16 -9.10
C GLY A 140 5.79 -5.60 -7.70
N PHE A 141 5.27 -4.40 -7.42
CA PHE A 141 5.43 -3.73 -6.15
C PHE A 141 4.15 -3.86 -5.31
N ASP A 142 4.31 -4.34 -4.09
CA ASP A 142 3.25 -4.40 -3.09
C ASP A 142 3.87 -4.33 -1.70
N ASN A 143 3.65 -3.23 -1.01
CA ASN A 143 4.13 -2.98 0.35
C ASN A 143 3.00 -2.90 1.38
N SER A 144 1.92 -3.65 1.17
CA SER A 144 0.79 -3.72 2.11
C SER A 144 1.25 -3.89 3.56
N LEU A 145 0.51 -3.32 4.49
CA LEU A 145 0.72 -3.51 5.91
C LEU A 145 -0.22 -4.62 6.41
N ARG A 146 0.32 -5.75 6.84
CA ARG A 146 -0.47 -6.82 7.44
C ARG A 146 -0.65 -6.59 8.93
N GLY A 147 -1.87 -6.31 9.33
CA GLY A 147 -2.18 -6.01 10.72
C GLY A 147 -3.60 -5.48 10.92
N MET A 148 -3.72 -4.31 11.52
CA MET A 148 -4.98 -3.67 11.84
C MET A 148 -4.94 -2.18 11.48
N ARG A 149 -6.06 -1.68 10.93
CA ARG A 149 -6.35 -0.25 10.80
C ARG A 149 -7.67 0.06 11.48
N VAL A 150 -7.70 1.17 12.19
CA VAL A 150 -8.93 1.76 12.73
C VAL A 150 -9.05 3.18 12.21
N ILE A 151 -10.23 3.53 11.69
CA ILE A 151 -10.60 4.91 11.36
C ILE A 151 -11.78 5.28 12.26
N TYR A 152 -11.68 6.42 12.91
CA TYR A 152 -12.72 6.95 13.78
C TYR A 152 -13.10 8.36 13.36
N ARG A 153 -14.39 8.58 13.11
CA ARG A 153 -14.98 9.86 12.71
C ARG A 153 -15.95 10.31 13.81
N PRO A 154 -15.42 10.97 14.88
CA PRO A 154 -16.24 11.36 16.04
C PRO A 154 -17.31 12.40 15.73
N THR A 155 -17.02 13.27 14.76
CA THR A 155 -17.91 14.34 14.32
C THR A 155 -17.59 14.69 12.87
N GLU A 156 -18.46 15.46 12.21
CA GLU A 156 -18.21 15.97 10.87
C GLU A 156 -16.89 16.74 10.82
N GLY A 157 -16.13 16.53 9.76
CA GLY A 157 -14.84 17.17 9.55
C GLY A 157 -13.67 16.63 10.35
N VAL A 158 -13.86 15.69 11.29
CA VAL A 158 -12.76 15.08 12.06
C VAL A 158 -12.59 13.62 11.67
N THR A 159 -11.39 13.27 11.22
CA THR A 159 -11.01 11.88 10.94
C THR A 159 -9.72 11.54 11.69
N LEU A 160 -9.76 10.48 12.47
CA LEU A 160 -8.62 9.92 13.18
C LEU A 160 -8.35 8.53 12.62
N LYS A 161 -7.08 8.22 12.35
CA LYS A 161 -6.65 6.89 11.89
C LYS A 161 -5.59 6.32 12.83
N ALA A 162 -5.60 5.02 12.98
CA ALA A 162 -4.52 4.28 13.63
C ALA A 162 -4.21 3.02 12.82
N VAL A 163 -2.92 2.73 12.66
CA VAL A 163 -2.43 1.54 11.97
C VAL A 163 -1.40 0.80 12.83
N TYR A 164 -1.43 -0.51 12.74
CA TYR A 164 -0.47 -1.39 13.40
C TYR A 164 -0.26 -2.62 12.53
N GLY A 165 0.99 -2.97 12.23
CA GLY A 165 1.26 -4.18 11.44
C GLY A 165 2.70 -4.33 10.98
N LYS A 166 2.91 -5.34 10.14
CA LYS A 166 4.18 -5.61 9.48
C LYS A 166 4.05 -5.40 7.98
N GLN A 167 5.02 -4.72 7.38
CA GLN A 167 5.04 -4.44 5.94
C GLN A 167 5.35 -5.71 5.14
N ARG A 168 4.63 -5.92 4.05
CA ARG A 168 4.93 -6.93 3.05
C ARG A 168 6.20 -6.58 2.28
N TYR A 169 7.00 -7.61 1.91
CA TYR A 169 8.31 -7.41 1.28
C TYR A 169 8.69 -8.47 0.24
N TYR A 170 8.00 -9.20 -0.38
CA TYR A 170 8.06 -10.40 -1.22
C TYR A 170 7.24 -11.52 -0.56
N TRP A 171 7.34 -12.73 -1.08
CA TRP A 171 6.71 -13.92 -0.50
C TRP A 171 7.19 -14.22 0.92
N SER A 172 8.51 -14.17 1.12
CA SER A 172 9.14 -14.47 2.41
C SER A 172 8.77 -13.51 3.54
N SER A 173 8.07 -12.43 3.24
CA SER A 173 7.73 -11.42 4.24
C SER A 173 6.77 -11.89 5.28
N TYR A 174 5.97 -12.84 4.94
CA TYR A 174 5.03 -13.45 5.86
C TYR A 174 5.61 -14.69 6.54
N ALA A 175 6.68 -15.26 5.99
CA ALA A 175 7.43 -16.30 6.66
C ALA A 175 8.22 -15.69 7.83
N ALA A 176 7.93 -16.16 9.01
CA ALA A 176 8.23 -15.55 10.32
C ALA A 176 9.72 -15.43 10.70
N THR A 177 10.67 -15.73 9.83
CA THR A 177 12.07 -15.90 10.21
C THR A 177 12.90 -14.62 10.21
N GLU A 178 12.47 -13.55 9.54
CA GLU A 178 13.15 -12.27 9.59
C GLU A 178 12.28 -11.23 10.27
N SER A 179 12.77 -10.67 11.37
CA SER A 179 12.11 -9.56 12.06
C SER A 179 12.08 -8.32 11.17
N ARG A 180 10.97 -8.07 10.53
CA ARG A 180 10.80 -6.93 9.60
C ARG A 180 10.23 -5.70 10.24
N GLY A 181 10.38 -5.61 11.49
CA GLY A 181 9.87 -4.49 12.25
C GLY A 181 8.33 -4.43 12.27
N VAL A 182 7.85 -3.81 13.31
CA VAL A 182 6.44 -3.48 13.49
C VAL A 182 6.25 -2.00 13.21
N VAL A 183 5.34 -1.66 12.31
CA VAL A 183 4.95 -0.28 12.01
C VAL A 183 3.71 0.05 12.84
N ARG A 184 3.74 1.20 13.49
CA ARG A 184 2.64 1.78 14.27
C ARG A 184 2.48 3.23 13.82
N GLY A 185 1.26 3.66 13.57
CA GLY A 185 1.01 5.02 13.14
C GLY A 185 -0.33 5.54 13.61
N ILE A 186 -0.40 6.83 13.79
CA ILE A 186 -1.62 7.60 14.02
C ILE A 186 -1.64 8.79 13.07
N ASP A 187 -2.82 9.14 12.61
CA ASP A 187 -3.08 10.27 11.72
C ASP A 187 -4.35 10.97 12.14
N GLY A 188 -4.36 12.29 12.07
CA GLY A 188 -5.51 13.11 12.34
C GLY A 188 -5.70 14.16 11.26
N GLU A 189 -6.93 14.28 10.77
CA GLU A 189 -7.37 15.30 9.81
C GLU A 189 -8.55 16.06 10.38
N TRP A 190 -8.50 17.39 10.28
CA TRP A 190 -9.55 18.28 10.73
C TRP A 190 -9.95 19.27 9.64
N ASP A 191 -11.12 19.09 9.06
CA ASP A 191 -11.75 20.05 8.17
C ASP A 191 -12.56 21.07 9.00
N LEU A 192 -12.03 22.28 9.09
CA LEU A 192 -12.62 23.35 9.88
C LEU A 192 -13.98 23.79 9.33
N ASN A 193 -14.18 23.73 8.02
CA ASN A 193 -15.43 24.13 7.39
C ASN A 193 -16.57 23.16 7.67
N GLN A 194 -16.29 21.88 7.84
CA GLN A 194 -17.30 20.89 8.21
C GLN A 194 -17.59 20.91 9.71
N SER A 195 -16.59 21.20 10.54
CA SER A 195 -16.71 21.13 12.00
C SER A 195 -17.27 22.42 12.61
N ILE A 196 -17.05 23.56 11.98
CA ILE A 196 -17.40 24.88 12.52
C ILE A 196 -18.53 25.47 11.69
N SER A 197 -19.75 25.49 12.24
CA SER A 197 -20.95 25.93 11.51
C SER A 197 -20.83 27.33 10.91
N ALA A 198 -20.13 28.26 11.58
CA ALA A 198 -19.88 29.60 11.07
C ALA A 198 -19.00 29.65 9.81
N MET A 199 -18.29 28.55 9.51
CA MET A 199 -17.40 28.42 8.35
C MET A 199 -18.02 27.61 7.20
N ASN A 200 -19.16 26.95 7.38
CA ASN A 200 -19.76 26.08 6.36
C ASN A 200 -19.92 26.76 5.00
N ASP A 201 -20.46 27.98 4.99
CA ASP A 201 -20.73 28.76 3.78
C ASP A 201 -19.60 29.74 3.43
N SER A 202 -18.49 29.70 4.16
CA SER A 202 -17.35 30.58 3.91
C SER A 202 -16.67 30.26 2.56
N LYS A 203 -16.25 31.33 1.87
CA LYS A 203 -15.36 31.19 0.70
C LYS A 203 -13.96 30.74 1.10
N PHE A 204 -13.60 30.93 2.35
CA PHE A 204 -12.35 30.44 2.93
C PHE A 204 -12.50 28.98 3.38
N ARG A 205 -11.64 28.14 2.90
CA ARG A 205 -11.56 26.72 3.27
C ARG A 205 -10.27 26.48 4.02
N ALA A 206 -10.34 25.68 5.09
CA ALA A 206 -9.15 25.33 5.84
C ALA A 206 -9.25 23.91 6.40
N SER A 207 -8.19 23.14 6.21
CA SER A 207 -8.01 21.88 6.92
C SER A 207 -6.58 21.77 7.49
N LEU A 208 -6.50 21.07 8.60
CA LEU A 208 -5.26 20.78 9.33
C LEU A 208 -5.08 19.27 9.43
N GLY A 209 -3.85 18.81 9.36
CA GLY A 209 -3.55 17.41 9.56
C GLY A 209 -2.22 17.22 10.27
N GLY A 210 -2.07 16.08 10.90
CA GLY A 210 -0.81 15.71 11.52
C GLY A 210 -0.74 14.23 11.81
N SER A 211 0.45 13.66 11.66
CA SER A 211 0.67 12.22 11.82
C SER A 211 1.94 11.92 12.59
N PHE A 212 1.95 10.74 13.15
CA PHE A 212 3.13 10.13 13.73
C PHE A 212 3.21 8.66 13.31
N VAL A 213 4.39 8.22 12.91
CA VAL A 213 4.68 6.82 12.58
C VAL A 213 5.92 6.38 13.32
N SER A 214 5.89 5.18 13.87
CA SER A 214 7.03 4.54 14.51
C SER A 214 7.23 3.13 13.91
N LYS A 215 8.46 2.82 13.54
CA LYS A 215 8.88 1.47 13.15
C LYS A 215 9.85 0.92 14.20
N TYR A 216 9.48 -0.21 14.80
CA TYR A 216 10.36 -0.96 15.67
C TYR A 216 10.91 -2.18 14.92
N GLN A 217 12.22 -2.33 14.87
CA GLN A 217 12.92 -3.48 14.31
C GLN A 217 14.18 -3.76 15.13
N LYS A 218 14.28 -5.00 15.64
CA LYS A 218 15.46 -5.41 16.41
C LYS A 218 16.73 -5.25 15.56
N ASN A 219 17.75 -4.62 16.15
CA ASN A 219 19.04 -4.52 15.49
C ASN A 219 19.76 -5.87 15.53
N THR A 220 20.08 -6.40 14.36
CA THR A 220 20.86 -7.62 14.17
C THR A 220 22.18 -7.34 13.45
N ASN A 221 22.49 -6.07 13.16
CA ASN A 221 23.73 -5.70 12.51
C ASN A 221 24.91 -5.74 13.51
N PRO A 222 25.96 -6.53 13.27
CA PRO A 222 27.08 -6.63 14.18
C PRO A 222 28.01 -5.40 14.17
N THR A 223 27.94 -4.57 13.11
CA THR A 223 28.88 -3.48 12.86
C THR A 223 28.31 -2.12 13.25
N TYR A 224 27.01 -1.91 13.02
CA TYR A 224 26.37 -0.62 13.20
C TYR A 224 25.39 -0.65 14.37
N ASN A 225 25.43 0.37 15.21
CA ASN A 225 24.45 0.57 16.28
C ASN A 225 23.20 1.25 15.73
N ILE A 226 22.36 0.46 15.04
CA ILE A 226 21.15 0.95 14.40
C ILE A 226 20.04 1.12 15.44
N PRO A 227 19.37 2.28 15.52
CA PRO A 227 18.23 2.48 16.41
C PRO A 227 17.12 1.47 16.14
N GLU A 228 16.70 0.74 17.16
CA GLU A 228 15.64 -0.27 17.02
C GLU A 228 14.25 0.36 16.83
N ASN A 229 14.06 1.59 17.30
CA ASN A 229 12.80 2.30 17.16
C ASN A 229 13.03 3.65 16.47
N VAL A 230 12.45 3.78 15.26
CA VAL A 230 12.56 4.99 14.45
C VAL A 230 11.20 5.65 14.36
N GLY A 231 11.12 6.94 14.70
CA GLY A 231 9.91 7.76 14.62
C GLY A 231 9.98 8.78 13.49
N ALA A 232 8.83 9.09 12.92
CA ALA A 232 8.64 10.16 11.96
C ALA A 232 7.35 10.90 12.25
N PHE A 233 7.32 12.20 11.99
CA PHE A 233 6.16 13.08 12.20
C PHE A 233 5.90 13.87 10.93
N ASP A 234 4.66 14.23 10.67
CA ASP A 234 4.32 15.29 9.74
C ASP A 234 3.25 16.23 10.28
N GLY A 235 3.20 17.43 9.67
CA GLY A 235 2.15 18.40 9.89
C GLY A 235 1.73 19.00 8.56
N ARG A 236 0.41 19.18 8.37
CA ARG A 236 -0.20 19.59 7.10
C ARG A 236 -1.17 20.73 7.29
N ILE A 237 -1.18 21.66 6.33
CA ILE A 237 -2.13 22.76 6.25
C ILE A 237 -2.63 22.86 4.80
N ASN A 238 -3.95 22.87 4.62
CA ASN A 238 -4.57 23.15 3.34
C ASN A 238 -5.50 24.35 3.50
N LEU A 239 -5.30 25.34 2.65
CA LEU A 239 -6.09 26.57 2.62
C LEU A 239 -6.67 26.78 1.23
N GLY A 240 -7.89 27.29 1.16
CA GLY A 240 -8.53 27.65 -0.10
C GLY A 240 -9.26 28.97 0.04
N TYR A 241 -9.20 29.80 -0.98
CA TYR A 241 -10.02 31.01 -1.07
C TYR A 241 -10.43 31.29 -2.52
N GLY A 242 -11.69 31.09 -2.82
CA GLY A 242 -12.23 31.28 -4.16
C GLY A 242 -11.55 30.38 -5.19
N ARG A 243 -10.65 30.93 -5.99
CA ARG A 243 -9.90 30.20 -7.04
C ARG A 243 -8.48 29.83 -6.63
N PHE A 244 -8.05 30.25 -5.47
CA PHE A 244 -6.71 29.98 -4.96
C PHE A 244 -6.73 28.81 -3.99
N GLY A 245 -5.75 27.93 -4.09
CA GLY A 245 -5.47 26.86 -3.16
C GLY A 245 -4.00 26.91 -2.72
N PHE A 246 -3.78 26.72 -1.43
CA PHE A 246 -2.44 26.58 -0.84
C PHE A 246 -2.41 25.32 -0.01
N THR A 247 -1.44 24.45 -0.26
CA THR A 247 -1.19 23.25 0.54
C THR A 247 0.25 23.22 0.97
N THR A 248 0.50 22.80 2.19
CA THR A 248 1.86 22.58 2.67
C THR A 248 1.92 21.39 3.62
N GLU A 249 2.99 20.64 3.53
CA GLU A 249 3.31 19.53 4.43
C GLU A 249 4.79 19.57 4.78
N TYR A 250 5.08 19.41 6.04
CA TYR A 250 6.45 19.25 6.55
C TYR A 250 6.54 17.93 7.30
N ALA A 251 7.56 17.15 6.99
CA ALA A 251 7.87 15.90 7.65
C ALA A 251 9.27 15.90 8.25
N TYR A 252 9.38 15.30 9.41
CA TYR A 252 10.63 15.10 10.12
C TYR A 252 10.74 13.64 10.54
N LYS A 253 11.91 13.05 10.32
CA LYS A 253 12.25 11.69 10.70
C LYS A 253 13.50 11.70 11.55
N ILE A 254 13.47 11.03 12.68
CA ILE A 254 14.65 10.83 13.51
C ILE A 254 15.67 9.96 12.77
N ASN A 255 16.90 9.99 13.25
CA ASN A 255 18.03 9.22 12.76
C ASN A 255 17.69 7.75 12.47
N ASP A 256 17.93 7.32 11.23
CA ASP A 256 17.63 5.97 10.72
C ASP A 256 18.71 5.49 9.73
N PRO A 257 19.91 5.15 10.22
CA PRO A 257 20.98 4.64 9.39
C PRO A 257 20.58 3.29 8.78
N SER A 258 20.73 3.19 7.46
CA SER A 258 20.36 1.99 6.69
C SER A 258 21.26 1.86 5.46
N ALA A 259 21.22 0.70 4.78
CA ALA A 259 21.94 0.50 3.54
C ALA A 259 21.55 1.51 2.43
N PHE A 260 20.32 2.05 2.48
CA PHE A 260 19.85 3.03 1.48
C PHE A 260 20.48 4.43 1.66
N ASN A 261 20.96 4.76 2.85
CA ASN A 261 21.64 6.02 3.14
C ASN A 261 23.10 5.83 3.56
N ASN A 262 23.71 4.70 3.17
CA ASN A 262 25.09 4.33 3.51
C ASN A 262 25.35 4.35 5.03
N TYR A 263 24.38 3.97 5.84
CA TYR A 263 24.41 3.99 7.31
C TYR A 263 24.75 5.37 7.90
N THR A 264 24.28 6.41 7.24
CA THR A 264 24.48 7.80 7.72
C THR A 264 23.55 8.08 8.89
N TYR A 265 24.13 8.59 10.01
CA TYR A 265 23.40 8.93 11.23
C TYR A 265 22.94 10.40 11.17
N HIS A 266 21.84 10.63 10.45
CA HIS A 266 21.23 11.95 10.31
C HIS A 266 19.71 11.88 10.38
N GLU A 267 19.09 12.97 10.83
CA GLU A 267 17.66 13.19 10.72
C GLU A 267 17.28 13.40 9.25
N GLY A 268 16.06 13.00 8.92
CA GLY A 268 15.44 13.26 7.62
C GLY A 268 14.41 14.38 7.72
N GLN A 269 14.39 15.26 6.73
CA GLN A 269 13.38 16.30 6.61
C GLN A 269 12.85 16.32 5.19
N ALA A 270 11.55 16.59 5.05
CA ALA A 270 10.92 16.80 3.75
C ALA A 270 9.91 17.93 3.87
N PHE A 271 9.85 18.75 2.84
CA PHE A 271 8.93 19.87 2.75
C PHE A 271 8.29 19.88 1.38
N LEU A 272 6.98 20.03 1.35
CA LEU A 272 6.19 20.24 0.14
C LEU A 272 5.34 21.47 0.35
N SER A 273 5.35 22.36 -0.62
CA SER A 273 4.41 23.48 -0.65
C SER A 273 3.89 23.67 -2.07
N SER A 274 2.60 23.88 -2.20
CA SER A 274 1.94 24.09 -3.50
C SER A 274 0.97 25.25 -3.41
N LEU A 275 1.11 26.18 -4.34
CA LEU A 275 0.15 27.26 -4.57
C LEU A 275 -0.53 27.04 -5.92
N SER A 276 -1.82 26.99 -5.92
CA SER A 276 -2.62 26.75 -7.12
C SER A 276 -3.62 27.89 -7.38
N TYR A 277 -3.82 28.19 -8.66
CA TYR A 277 -4.92 29.02 -9.15
C TYR A 277 -5.66 28.28 -10.24
N SER A 278 -6.98 28.21 -10.17
CA SER A 278 -7.80 27.48 -11.14
C SER A 278 -9.05 28.24 -11.53
N GLN A 279 -9.29 28.38 -12.84
CA GLN A 279 -10.53 28.89 -13.40
C GLN A 279 -10.89 28.12 -14.68
N LYS A 280 -12.10 28.29 -15.20
CA LYS A 280 -12.51 27.61 -16.44
C LYS A 280 -11.51 27.88 -17.57
N GLY A 281 -10.90 26.87 -18.11
CA GLY A 281 -9.95 26.91 -19.23
C GLY A 281 -8.53 27.35 -18.88
N PHE A 282 -8.21 27.63 -17.60
CA PHE A 282 -6.87 28.05 -17.19
C PHE A 282 -6.54 27.58 -15.77
N GLY A 283 -5.36 27.00 -15.57
CA GLY A 283 -4.86 26.60 -14.26
C GLY A 283 -3.34 26.76 -14.18
N VAL A 284 -2.86 27.17 -13.02
CA VAL A 284 -1.42 27.25 -12.70
C VAL A 284 -1.17 26.62 -11.34
N ILE A 285 -0.13 25.83 -11.25
CA ILE A 285 0.37 25.24 -9.99
C ILE A 285 1.85 25.56 -9.88
N LEU A 286 2.24 26.15 -8.77
CA LEU A 286 3.63 26.32 -8.34
C LEU A 286 3.89 25.38 -7.18
N GLN A 287 4.90 24.55 -7.30
CA GLN A 287 5.22 23.55 -6.29
C GLN A 287 6.72 23.56 -5.96
N VAL A 288 7.02 23.45 -4.70
CA VAL A 288 8.39 23.34 -4.16
C VAL A 288 8.47 22.14 -3.25
#